data_4dc35cbc87db99cf75a1a1c01a97906d
#
_entry.id   4dc35cbc87db99cf75a1a1c01a97906d
#
_cell.length_a   1.000
_cell.length_b   1.000
_cell.length_c   1.000
_cell.angle_alpha   90.00
_cell.angle_beta   90.00
_cell.angle_gamma   90.00
#
_symmetry.space_group_name_H-M   'P 1'
#
loop_
_entity.id
_entity.type
_entity.pdbx_description
1 polymer ?
#
loop_
_entity_poly.entity_id
_entity_poly.type
_entity_poly.pdbx_seq_one_letter_code
_entity_poly.pdbx_strand_id
1 'polypeptide(L)'
;PLAAFTQAPEAINYQALIRDASGVVVANQNVGIQISVLQGSANGNVIYKETFSPTTNDFGLVNLQIGLGNPSIGNFSVINWGSGVYFVETAVDVSGSTNYVAISTTQFMSVPYALYSKKTGSSQNSNTLIYTSDGF
;
A
#
# COMPACT_ATOMS: atom_id res chain seq x y z
N PRO A 1 9.63 26.30 -5.63
CA PRO A 1 9.58 26.01 -5.40
C PRO A 1 9.63 25.20 -5.10
N LEU A 2 9.64 24.91 -4.92
CA LEU A 2 9.59 24.31 -4.57
C LEU A 2 9.05 23.66 -4.04
N ALA A 3 8.85 23.53 -3.84
CA ALA A 3 8.25 23.10 -3.14
C ALA A 3 7.61 22.13 -3.52
N ALA A 4 7.44 22.09 -4.06
CA ALA A 4 6.72 21.37 -4.53
C ALA A 4 7.05 20.07 -4.53
N PHE A 5 7.51 19.92 -4.73
CA PHE A 5 7.76 18.99 -4.83
C PHE A 5 8.03 18.23 -4.03
N THR A 6 8.11 18.49 -3.65
CA THR A 6 8.57 17.88 -2.74
C THR A 6 7.62 17.39 -1.86
N GLN A 7 6.51 17.46 -2.04
CA GLN A 7 5.63 16.96 -1.23
C GLN A 7 5.52 15.53 -1.21
N ALA A 8 5.36 14.83 -0.11
CA ALA A 8 5.07 13.44 -0.04
C ALA A 8 3.67 13.23 -0.55
N PRO A 9 3.37 12.11 -1.12
CA PRO A 9 2.03 11.84 -1.55
C PRO A 9 1.14 11.77 -0.33
N GLU A 10 -0.12 12.18 -0.48
CA GLU A 10 -1.05 12.08 0.61
C GLU A 10 -1.65 10.71 0.68
N ALA A 11 -1.59 9.97 -0.40
CA ALA A 11 -2.11 8.62 -0.44
C ALA A 11 -1.49 7.90 -1.62
N ILE A 12 -1.41 6.60 -1.55
CA ILE A 12 -0.86 5.78 -2.61
C ILE A 12 -1.91 4.76 -2.99
N ASN A 13 -2.27 4.70 -4.26
CA ASN A 13 -3.25 3.74 -4.73
C ASN A 13 -2.65 2.35 -4.71
N TYR A 14 -3.39 1.40 -4.20
CA TYR A 14 -2.91 0.04 -4.05
C TYR A 14 -4.06 -0.92 -4.30
N GLN A 15 -3.81 -1.97 -5.08
CA GLN A 15 -4.83 -2.95 -5.37
C GLN A 15 -4.34 -4.30 -4.89
N ALA A 16 -5.19 -5.06 -4.26
CA ALA A 16 -4.83 -6.39 -3.78
C ALA A 16 -5.88 -7.40 -4.19
N LEU A 17 -5.43 -8.61 -4.49
CA LEU A 17 -6.29 -9.73 -4.78
C LEU A 17 -6.33 -10.58 -3.52
N ILE A 18 -7.52 -10.83 -3.00
CA ILE A 18 -7.67 -11.53 -1.74
C ILE A 18 -8.07 -12.97 -1.98
N ARG A 19 -7.27 -13.90 -1.45
CA ARG A 19 -7.56 -15.32 -1.53
C ARG A 19 -7.59 -15.89 -0.12
N ASP A 20 -8.36 -16.94 0.08
CA ASP A 20 -8.38 -17.61 1.37
C ASP A 20 -7.21 -18.60 1.48
N ALA A 21 -7.12 -19.31 2.58
CA ALA A 21 -6.02 -20.22 2.81
C ALA A 21 -5.96 -21.36 1.80
N SER A 22 -7.06 -21.64 1.11
CA SER A 22 -7.10 -22.66 0.08
C SER A 22 -6.74 -22.11 -1.29
N GLY A 23 -6.48 -20.81 -1.38
CA GLY A 23 -6.16 -20.18 -2.65
C GLY A 23 -7.38 -19.75 -3.44
N VAL A 24 -8.55 -19.85 -2.87
CA VAL A 24 -9.78 -19.48 -3.57
C VAL A 24 -10.02 -17.98 -3.38
N VAL A 25 -10.40 -17.32 -4.46
CA VAL A 25 -10.67 -15.91 -4.43
C VAL A 25 -11.81 -15.60 -3.48
N VAL A 26 -11.65 -14.59 -2.65
CA VAL A 26 -12.67 -14.17 -1.70
C VAL A 26 -13.47 -13.05 -2.36
N ALA A 27 -14.64 -13.35 -2.86
CA ALA A 27 -15.43 -12.40 -3.64
C ALA A 27 -16.57 -11.83 -2.84
N ASN A 28 -16.87 -10.56 -3.06
CA ASN A 28 -18.05 -9.90 -2.50
C ASN A 28 -18.16 -10.04 -0.99
N GLN A 29 -17.04 -9.90 -0.31
CA GLN A 29 -17.01 -10.13 1.13
C GLN A 29 -16.22 -9.01 1.82
N ASN A 30 -16.68 -8.62 3.00
CA ASN A 30 -15.96 -7.65 3.79
C ASN A 30 -14.74 -8.34 4.41
N VAL A 31 -13.57 -7.74 4.26
CA VAL A 31 -12.33 -8.31 4.79
C VAL A 31 -11.61 -7.24 5.61
N GLY A 32 -10.75 -7.67 6.51
CA GLY A 32 -9.90 -6.75 7.24
C GLY A 32 -8.53 -6.72 6.59
N ILE A 33 -7.97 -5.55 6.40
CA ILE A 33 -6.64 -5.42 5.81
C ILE A 33 -5.78 -4.53 6.68
N GLN A 34 -4.57 -4.95 6.93
CA GLN A 34 -3.60 -4.16 7.65
C GLN A 34 -2.42 -3.91 6.74
N ILE A 35 -2.07 -2.65 6.57
CA ILE A 35 -0.94 -2.25 5.75
C ILE A 35 0.14 -1.73 6.69
N SER A 36 1.35 -2.23 6.54
CA SER A 36 2.49 -1.75 7.32
C SER A 36 3.57 -1.25 6.37
N VAL A 37 4.19 -0.14 6.71
CA VAL A 37 5.32 0.38 5.95
C VAL A 37 6.57 0.08 6.78
N LEU A 38 7.50 -0.65 6.17
CA LEU A 38 8.73 -1.08 6.82
C LEU A 38 9.89 -0.30 6.24
N GLN A 39 10.84 0.04 7.07
CA GLN A 39 11.96 0.85 6.62
C GLN A 39 13.23 0.03 6.54
N GLY A 40 13.91 0.14 5.43
CA GLY A 40 15.25 -0.44 5.26
C GLY A 40 15.28 -1.82 4.67
N SER A 41 14.40 -2.69 5.07
CA SER A 41 14.37 -4.06 4.54
C SER A 41 12.98 -4.64 4.74
N ALA A 42 12.76 -5.81 4.18
CA ALA A 42 11.48 -6.50 4.32
C ALA A 42 11.22 -6.91 5.77
N ASN A 43 12.24 -6.91 6.59
CA ASN A 43 12.12 -7.21 8.02
C ASN A 43 12.43 -5.98 8.85
N GLY A 44 12.36 -4.80 8.25
CA GLY A 44 12.73 -3.58 8.93
C GLY A 44 11.71 -3.13 9.93
N ASN A 45 11.99 -1.98 10.55
CA ASN A 45 11.09 -1.44 11.54
C ASN A 45 9.81 -0.96 10.89
N VAL A 46 8.69 -1.20 11.55
CA VAL A 46 7.42 -0.68 11.10
C VAL A 46 7.36 0.79 11.48
N ILE A 47 7.30 1.66 10.50
CA ILE A 47 7.24 3.08 10.77
C ILE A 47 5.84 3.64 10.58
N TYR A 48 4.95 2.86 9.98
CA TYR A 48 3.57 3.27 9.77
C TYR A 48 2.70 2.03 9.65
N LYS A 49 1.54 2.06 10.23
CA LYS A 49 0.62 0.94 10.14
C LYS A 49 -0.81 1.48 10.18
N GLU A 50 -1.64 0.95 9.32
CA GLU A 50 -3.04 1.35 9.25
C GLU A 50 -3.91 0.16 8.89
N THR A 51 -5.19 0.28 9.11
CA THR A 51 -6.13 -0.80 8.82
C THR A 51 -7.28 -0.29 7.96
N PHE A 52 -7.89 -1.21 7.23
CA PHE A 52 -9.01 -0.95 6.35
C PHE A 52 -10.02 -2.08 6.48
N SER A 53 -11.27 -1.82 6.13
CA SER A 53 -12.32 -2.83 6.13
C SER A 53 -13.07 -2.81 4.81
N PRO A 54 -12.41 -3.07 3.71
CA PRO A 54 -13.06 -2.99 2.40
C PRO A 54 -13.88 -4.22 2.10
N THR A 55 -14.69 -4.13 1.05
CA THR A 55 -15.42 -5.27 0.53
C THR A 55 -14.82 -5.65 -0.81
N THR A 56 -14.48 -6.90 -1.00
CA THR A 56 -13.93 -7.37 -2.26
C THR A 56 -14.99 -7.33 -3.35
N ASN A 57 -14.55 -7.22 -4.59
CA ASN A 57 -15.49 -7.26 -5.71
C ASN A 57 -15.69 -8.70 -6.18
N ASP A 58 -16.32 -8.90 -7.34
CA ASP A 58 -16.58 -10.23 -7.88
C ASP A 58 -15.32 -11.02 -8.10
N PHE A 59 -14.21 -10.37 -8.28
CA PHE A 59 -12.94 -11.03 -8.59
C PHE A 59 -12.02 -11.11 -7.38
N GLY A 60 -12.49 -10.70 -6.22
CA GLY A 60 -11.68 -10.73 -5.01
C GLY A 60 -10.73 -9.56 -4.88
N LEU A 61 -10.93 -8.51 -5.66
CA LEU A 61 -10.03 -7.36 -5.62
C LEU A 61 -10.53 -6.29 -4.67
N VAL A 62 -9.59 -5.61 -4.04
CA VAL A 62 -9.88 -4.43 -3.26
C VAL A 62 -8.96 -3.33 -3.71
N ASN A 63 -9.43 -2.10 -3.68
CA ASN A 63 -8.61 -0.95 -3.98
C ASN A 63 -8.50 -0.14 -2.70
N LEU A 64 -7.28 0.18 -2.31
CA LEU A 64 -7.04 0.93 -1.10
C LEU A 64 -6.25 2.17 -1.42
N GLN A 65 -6.37 3.17 -0.56
CA GLN A 65 -5.49 4.32 -0.65
C GLN A 65 -4.66 4.30 0.61
N ILE A 66 -3.43 3.83 0.49
CA ILE A 66 -2.51 3.76 1.61
C ILE A 66 -2.24 5.18 2.08
N GLY A 67 -2.39 5.43 3.34
CA GLY A 67 -2.28 6.75 3.93
C GLY A 67 -3.62 7.30 4.37
N LEU A 68 -4.73 6.72 3.90
CA LEU A 68 -6.05 7.19 4.25
C LEU A 68 -6.86 6.19 5.07
N GLY A 69 -6.21 5.16 5.57
CA GLY A 69 -6.88 4.19 6.42
C GLY A 69 -6.94 4.66 7.85
N ASN A 70 -7.09 3.73 8.77
CA ASN A 70 -7.17 4.03 10.19
C ASN A 70 -5.81 3.74 10.81
N PRO A 71 -4.98 4.75 11.05
CA PRO A 71 -3.60 4.50 11.49
C PRO A 71 -3.51 4.05 12.92
N SER A 72 -2.58 3.14 13.18
CA SER A 72 -2.29 2.70 14.54
C SER A 72 -0.83 2.95 14.91
N ILE A 73 0.06 3.13 13.94
CA ILE A 73 1.46 3.45 14.19
C ILE A 73 1.87 4.52 13.20
N GLY A 74 2.46 5.58 13.69
CA GLY A 74 3.08 6.59 12.87
C GLY A 74 2.13 7.53 12.15
N ASN A 75 2.69 8.34 11.30
CA ASN A 75 1.95 9.33 10.56
C ASN A 75 2.43 9.30 9.11
N PHE A 76 1.53 8.98 8.21
CA PHE A 76 1.90 8.80 6.81
C PHE A 76 2.51 10.06 6.21
N SER A 77 2.01 11.21 6.60
CA SER A 77 2.45 12.46 5.98
C SER A 77 3.88 12.85 6.32
N VAL A 78 4.47 12.25 7.34
CA VAL A 78 5.83 12.59 7.70
C VAL A 78 6.86 11.59 7.19
N ILE A 79 6.46 10.58 6.44
CA ILE A 79 7.40 9.61 5.93
C ILE A 79 8.25 10.28 4.87
N ASN A 80 9.56 10.20 5.03
CA ASN A 80 10.47 10.79 4.08
C ASN A 80 10.84 9.74 3.04
N TRP A 81 10.01 9.63 2.01
CA TRP A 81 10.15 8.58 1.00
C TRP A 81 11.47 8.65 0.25
N GLY A 82 12.10 9.80 0.25
CA GLY A 82 13.36 9.94 -0.47
C GLY A 82 14.59 9.57 0.35
N SER A 83 14.43 9.25 1.63
CA SER A 83 15.59 9.05 2.47
C SER A 83 16.03 7.61 2.62
N GLY A 84 15.42 6.70 1.93
CA GLY A 84 15.81 5.31 2.08
C GLY A 84 14.89 4.39 1.32
N VAL A 85 14.97 3.12 1.66
CA VAL A 85 14.21 2.07 1.02
C VAL A 85 13.06 1.70 1.93
N TYR A 86 11.89 1.52 1.36
CA TYR A 86 10.70 1.18 2.13
C TYR A 86 10.02 -0.05 1.54
N PHE A 87 9.32 -0.77 2.38
CA PHE A 87 8.58 -1.96 1.98
C PHE A 87 7.15 -1.85 2.47
N VAL A 88 6.22 -2.43 1.76
CA VAL A 88 4.82 -2.45 2.15
C VAL A 88 4.44 -3.89 2.44
N GLU A 89 3.97 -4.15 3.64
CA GLU A 89 3.51 -5.47 4.01
C GLU A 89 1.99 -5.42 4.09
N THR A 90 1.34 -6.38 3.45
CA THR A 90 -0.11 -6.51 3.46
C THR A 90 -0.49 -7.72 4.26
N ALA A 91 -1.36 -7.55 5.22
CA ALA A 91 -1.89 -8.65 6.01
C ALA A 91 -3.41 -8.60 5.97
N VAL A 92 -4.05 -9.75 5.97
CA VAL A 92 -5.48 -9.84 5.73
C VAL A 92 -6.15 -10.75 6.72
N ASP A 93 -7.34 -10.38 7.16
CA ASP A 93 -8.24 -11.28 7.86
C ASP A 93 -9.48 -11.44 6.97
N VAL A 94 -9.61 -12.58 6.32
CA VAL A 94 -10.71 -12.79 5.37
C VAL A 94 -12.06 -12.83 6.06
N SER A 95 -12.09 -12.98 7.38
CA SER A 95 -13.36 -12.98 8.10
C SER A 95 -13.83 -11.57 8.44
N GLY A 96 -13.03 -10.57 8.12
CA GLY A 96 -13.42 -9.19 8.39
C GLY A 96 -13.10 -8.72 9.80
N SER A 97 -12.35 -9.49 10.55
CA SER A 97 -11.99 -9.13 11.91
C SER A 97 -10.54 -8.60 11.93
N THR A 98 -9.80 -8.83 12.99
CA THR A 98 -8.48 -8.27 13.17
C THR A 98 -7.37 -9.30 13.32
N ASN A 99 -7.63 -10.53 12.92
CA ASN A 99 -6.64 -11.57 12.96
C ASN A 99 -5.86 -11.56 11.66
N TYR A 100 -5.06 -10.55 11.48
CA TYR A 100 -4.37 -10.34 10.20
C TYR A 100 -3.25 -11.35 9.98
N VAL A 101 -3.19 -11.92 8.79
CA VAL A 101 -2.14 -12.84 8.39
C VAL A 101 -1.42 -12.22 7.20
N ALA A 102 -0.11 -12.09 7.29
CA ALA A 102 0.68 -11.47 6.24
C ALA A 102 0.58 -12.28 4.95
N ILE A 103 0.31 -11.62 3.85
CA ILE A 103 0.19 -12.27 2.56
C ILE A 103 1.24 -11.80 1.57
N SER A 104 1.83 -10.63 1.76
CA SER A 104 2.86 -10.16 0.85
C SER A 104 3.68 -9.04 1.48
N THR A 105 4.91 -8.95 1.07
CA THR A 105 5.79 -7.82 1.42
C THR A 105 6.52 -7.45 0.13
N THR A 106 6.38 -6.20 -0.28
CA THR A 106 6.89 -5.73 -1.55
C THR A 106 7.67 -4.45 -1.36
N GLN A 107 8.78 -4.32 -2.03
CA GLN A 107 9.54 -3.08 -1.96
C GLN A 107 8.76 -1.96 -2.63
N PHE A 108 8.70 -0.83 -1.96
CA PHE A 108 7.98 0.30 -2.50
C PHE A 108 8.90 1.06 -3.45
N MET A 109 8.49 1.14 -4.72
CA MET A 109 9.32 1.77 -5.72
C MET A 109 8.75 3.14 -6.02
N SER A 110 9.21 4.09 -5.27
CA SER A 110 8.62 5.37 -5.44
C SER A 110 9.33 6.30 -6.31
N VAL A 111 10.24 5.85 -6.93
CA VAL A 111 10.93 6.63 -7.74
C VAL A 111 10.39 7.57 -8.46
N PRO A 112 9.63 7.36 -9.06
CA PRO A 112 9.19 8.17 -9.97
C PRO A 112 8.83 9.43 -9.56
N TYR A 113 8.43 9.58 -8.54
CA TYR A 113 7.95 10.79 -8.39
C TYR A 113 8.96 11.78 -8.60
N ALA A 114 10.00 11.38 -8.68
CA ALA A 114 10.97 12.29 -8.90
C ALA A 114 10.94 12.63 -10.25
N LEU A 115 10.74 11.94 -10.81
CA LEU A 115 10.82 12.27 -12.10
C LEU A 115 9.79 12.62 -12.65
N TYR A 116 9.22 12.48 -12.12
CA TYR A 116 8.36 12.93 -12.49
C TYR A 116 8.06 13.87 -12.76
N SER A 117 8.10 14.07 -12.57
CA SER A 117 7.83 14.90 -12.64
C SER A 117 7.93 15.54 -13.47
N LYS A 118 8.00 15.56 -14.05
CA LYS A 118 8.09 16.16 -14.71
C LYS A 118 7.62 16.09 -15.68
N LYS A 119 7.28 15.69 -16.09
CA LYS A 119 6.79 15.63 -16.77
C LYS A 119 5.91 15.28 -17.02
N THR A 120 5.62 15.13 -17.12
CA THR A 120 4.88 14.81 -17.18
C THR A 120 4.07 14.44 -16.98
N GLY A 121 3.79 14.24 -17.12
CA GLY A 121 2.99 13.92 -16.79
C GLY A 121 2.61 13.10 -16.58
N SER A 122 2.57 12.81 -16.85
CA SER A 122 2.18 12.14 -16.55
C SER A 122 1.90 11.60 -15.87
N SER A 123 1.88 11.46 -15.80
CA SER A 123 1.69 11.03 -15.12
C SER A 123 1.23 10.49 -14.49
N GLN A 124 1.00 10.25 -14.50
CA GLN A 124 0.55 9.86 -13.93
C GLN A 124 0.62 9.04 -13.47
N ASN A 125 0.77 8.61 -13.62
CA ASN A 125 0.82 7.89 -13.21
C ASN A 125 1.32 7.49 -12.46
N SER A 126 1.81 7.50 -12.30
CA SER A 126 2.38 7.28 -11.57
C SER A 126 2.09 6.51 -10.59
N ASN A 127 1.71 6.36 -10.15
CA ASN A 127 1.25 5.87 -9.20
C ASN A 127 1.06 4.59 -9.23
N THR A 128 1.10 4.18 -9.69
CA THR A 128 0.75 3.08 -9.86
C THR A 128 1.59 2.11 -9.74
N LEU A 129 2.40 2.18 -9.65
CA LEU A 129 3.25 1.38 -9.66
C LEU A 129 3.33 0.43 -8.72
N ILE A 130 3.01 0.54 -7.88
CA ILE A 130 3.16 -0.24 -6.98
C ILE A 130 2.81 -1.54 -7.16
N TYR A 131 1.95 -1.74 -7.49
CA TYR A 131 1.51 -2.90 -7.59
C TYR A 131 2.03 -3.74 -8.37
N THR A 132 2.72 -3.42 -8.90
CA THR A 132 3.19 -4.15 -9.75
C THR A 132 3.59 -5.36 -9.27
N SER A 133 3.55 -5.57 -8.36
CA SER A 133 4.00 -6.64 -7.95
C SER A 133 3.21 -7.67 -7.99
N ASP A 134 2.75 -7.81 -8.06
CA ASP A 134 2.04 -8.66 -8.00
C ASP A 134 1.79 -9.23 -8.87
N GLY A 135 2.15 -8.88 -9.17
CA GLY A 135 2.05 -9.16 -9.72
C GLY A 135 2.14 -9.23 -10.50
N PHE A 136 2.08 -9.17 -10.96
CA PHE A 136 1.96 -9.01 -11.60
C PHE A 136 2.18 -9.24 -11.94
#